data_e70ea8bcbf8f4b757fa8390759b0dc33
#
_entry.id   e70ea8bcbf8f4b757fa8390759b0dc33
#
_cell.length_a   1.000
_cell.length_b   1.000
_cell.length_c   1.000
_cell.angle_alpha   90.00
_cell.angle_beta   90.00
_cell.angle_gamma   90.00
#
_symmetry.space_group_name_H-M   'P 1'
#
loop_
_entity.id
_entity.type
_entity.pdbx_description
1 polymer ?
#
loop_
_entity_poly.entity_id
_entity_poly.type
_entity_poly.pdbx_seq_one_letter_code
_entity_poly.pdbx_strand_id
1 'polypeptide(L)'
;MKKTLKVSIGQYSTAGIKQQNQDFHGVYLPEGHVLKQKGIACVIADGIGSSNVSHLAAETAVGSFLSDYYSTSDAWSTQTSAERVIRATNSWLYAQTQQSQGRFDKDRGYVCTLSALILKQQQAHVFHVGDSRIYRIRDHEIELLTHDHRVWLSSREHYLSRALGADYRIEIDYRNIELKEKDIFLLMTDGVYEFVTDQQLLDLILVDADLNQLAKAFVEKALEQGSDDNLSLQVIHVEQLPELNQFHIQQDYVFPQQLSKGEVFEGYVIDKILHQNHRSCLYLAHDTQQQPLVIKTLGVDLQQDKNAVEQFQLEDWVSKRLKHDNLMQCYPHNTEKKYLFQCYEYLQGETLAQWLHRQEKPLNLDEILPILQQTALALNAMHRLEMLHQDIRPKNIMVINAENAMKIKLIDYGSTAVRGLVEINP
;
A
#
# COMPACT_ATOMS: atom_id res chain seq x y z
N MET A 1 24.21 3.82 -11.91
CA MET A 1 23.11 4.47 -11.18
C MET A 1 21.94 3.51 -11.18
N LYS A 2 21.34 3.18 -10.03
CA LYS A 2 20.15 2.31 -10.00
C LYS A 2 19.00 3.02 -10.70
N LYS A 3 18.34 2.34 -11.65
CA LYS A 3 17.14 2.87 -12.32
C LYS A 3 16.03 3.12 -11.28
N THR A 4 15.33 4.22 -11.41
CA THR A 4 14.16 4.57 -10.58
C THR A 4 12.94 4.71 -11.46
N LEU A 5 11.75 4.61 -10.88
CA LEU A 5 10.53 4.90 -11.62
C LEU A 5 10.58 6.34 -12.14
N LYS A 6 10.36 6.51 -13.43
CA LYS A 6 10.31 7.80 -14.10
C LYS A 6 9.13 7.86 -15.04
N VAL A 7 8.38 8.94 -14.95
CA VAL A 7 7.23 9.22 -15.79
C VAL A 7 7.30 10.64 -16.33
N SER A 8 6.75 10.86 -17.51
CA SER A 8 6.40 12.18 -18.03
C SER A 8 4.89 12.35 -17.96
N ILE A 9 4.45 13.57 -17.65
CA ILE A 9 3.03 13.88 -17.43
C ILE A 9 2.67 15.13 -18.19
N GLY A 10 1.55 15.06 -18.90
CA GLY A 10 0.86 16.18 -19.48
C GLY A 10 -0.56 16.28 -18.93
N GLN A 11 -1.06 17.51 -18.76
CA GLN A 11 -2.40 17.71 -18.22
C GLN A 11 -3.02 18.98 -18.74
N TYR A 12 -4.32 18.94 -18.93
CA TYR A 12 -5.11 20.09 -19.37
C TYR A 12 -6.51 20.00 -18.81
N SER A 13 -7.05 21.12 -18.35
CA SER A 13 -8.41 21.26 -17.84
C SER A 13 -8.99 22.60 -18.23
N THR A 14 -10.29 22.62 -18.57
CA THR A 14 -11.03 23.82 -18.94
C THR A 14 -12.49 23.72 -18.53
N ALA A 15 -13.10 24.85 -18.26
CA ALA A 15 -14.56 24.93 -18.05
C ALA A 15 -15.39 24.63 -19.32
N GLY A 16 -14.74 24.56 -20.50
CA GLY A 16 -15.47 24.40 -21.75
C GLY A 16 -16.42 25.59 -22.00
N ILE A 17 -17.68 25.28 -22.26
CA ILE A 17 -18.71 26.28 -22.44
C ILE A 17 -19.42 26.70 -21.14
N LYS A 18 -19.15 25.99 -20.03
CA LYS A 18 -19.72 26.30 -18.71
C LYS A 18 -19.05 27.52 -18.08
N GLN A 19 -19.76 28.19 -17.16
CA GLN A 19 -19.22 29.36 -16.46
C GLN A 19 -18.14 29.02 -15.42
N GLN A 20 -18.19 27.81 -14.86
CA GLN A 20 -17.29 27.35 -13.81
C GLN A 20 -16.76 25.97 -14.16
N ASN A 21 -15.48 25.79 -13.92
CA ASN A 21 -14.88 24.47 -13.95
C ASN A 21 -15.14 23.77 -12.62
N GLN A 22 -15.84 22.64 -12.64
CA GLN A 22 -16.15 21.81 -11.48
C GLN A 22 -15.23 20.59 -11.40
N ASP A 23 -14.43 20.37 -12.45
CA ASP A 23 -13.36 19.38 -12.44
C ASP A 23 -12.14 19.86 -11.65
N PHE A 24 -11.44 18.93 -11.05
CA PHE A 24 -10.14 19.16 -10.48
C PHE A 24 -9.19 17.99 -10.72
N HIS A 25 -7.92 18.25 -10.87
CA HIS A 25 -6.91 17.21 -11.04
C HIS A 25 -5.60 17.60 -10.35
N GLY A 26 -4.76 16.63 -10.05
CA GLY A 26 -3.46 16.88 -9.47
C GLY A 26 -2.53 15.71 -9.58
N VAL A 27 -1.24 16.00 -9.43
CA VAL A 27 -0.16 15.03 -9.47
C VAL A 27 0.82 15.30 -8.34
N TYR A 28 1.34 14.25 -7.73
CA TYR A 28 2.47 14.36 -6.82
C TYR A 28 3.61 13.46 -7.28
N LEU A 29 4.76 14.06 -7.55
CA LEU A 29 5.99 13.43 -8.03
C LEU A 29 7.05 13.46 -6.92
N PRO A 30 7.04 12.49 -5.99
CA PRO A 30 8.04 12.45 -4.93
C PRO A 30 9.39 11.95 -5.44
N GLU A 31 10.43 12.21 -4.66
CA GLU A 31 11.79 11.72 -4.92
C GLU A 31 12.29 10.81 -3.80
N GLY A 32 13.39 10.13 -4.05
CA GLY A 32 14.15 9.38 -3.05
C GLY A 32 13.35 8.29 -2.34
N HIS A 33 13.30 8.35 -1.01
CA HIS A 33 12.63 7.35 -0.17
C HIS A 33 11.10 7.36 -0.38
N VAL A 34 10.50 8.54 -0.48
CA VAL A 34 9.04 8.69 -0.63
C VAL A 34 8.57 8.06 -1.95
N LEU A 35 9.31 8.27 -3.05
CA LEU A 35 9.02 7.63 -4.33
C LEU A 35 9.02 6.09 -4.22
N LYS A 36 9.97 5.53 -3.48
CA LYS A 36 10.05 4.07 -3.29
C LYS A 36 8.91 3.51 -2.43
N GLN A 37 8.52 4.24 -1.38
CA GLN A 37 7.54 3.76 -0.39
C GLN A 37 6.10 4.06 -0.80
N LYS A 38 5.86 5.21 -1.42
CA LYS A 38 4.51 5.68 -1.75
C LYS A 38 4.22 5.71 -3.25
N GLY A 39 5.26 5.83 -4.10
CA GLY A 39 5.07 5.94 -5.56
C GLY A 39 4.64 7.33 -6.00
N ILE A 40 4.22 7.44 -7.26
CA ILE A 40 3.70 8.64 -7.91
C ILE A 40 2.18 8.56 -7.90
N ALA A 41 1.47 9.63 -7.53
CA ALA A 41 0.01 9.68 -7.55
C ALA A 41 -0.49 10.71 -8.57
N CYS A 42 -1.42 10.28 -9.43
CA CYS A 42 -2.18 11.10 -10.35
C CYS A 42 -3.67 10.96 -10.01
N VAL A 43 -4.38 12.06 -9.86
CA VAL A 43 -5.76 12.05 -9.38
C VAL A 43 -6.59 13.03 -10.19
N ILE A 44 -7.81 12.62 -10.51
CA ILE A 44 -8.82 13.44 -11.17
C ILE A 44 -10.15 13.29 -10.44
N ALA A 45 -10.92 14.35 -10.37
CA ALA A 45 -12.26 14.38 -9.80
C ALA A 45 -13.15 15.33 -10.61
N ASP A 46 -14.40 14.93 -10.76
CA ASP A 46 -15.45 15.69 -11.42
C ASP A 46 -16.55 16.02 -10.40
N GLY A 47 -16.90 17.28 -10.28
CA GLY A 47 -17.95 17.77 -9.39
C GLY A 47 -19.31 17.72 -10.08
N ILE A 48 -20.33 17.19 -9.40
CA ILE A 48 -21.68 17.09 -9.97
C ILE A 48 -22.18 18.44 -10.49
N GLY A 49 -22.53 18.50 -11.76
CA GLY A 49 -22.91 19.74 -12.47
C GLY A 49 -24.12 20.50 -11.91
N SER A 50 -25.02 19.81 -11.19
CA SER A 50 -26.21 20.40 -10.52
C SER A 50 -25.89 21.17 -9.23
N SER A 51 -24.68 21.02 -8.66
CA SER A 51 -24.28 21.63 -7.39
C SER A 51 -23.38 22.85 -7.58
N ASN A 52 -23.67 23.95 -6.88
CA ASN A 52 -22.82 25.14 -6.86
C ASN A 52 -21.56 24.98 -5.99
N VAL A 53 -21.43 23.90 -5.24
CA VAL A 53 -20.31 23.64 -4.31
C VAL A 53 -19.50 22.41 -4.68
N SER A 54 -19.85 21.73 -5.76
CA SER A 54 -19.19 20.49 -6.22
C SER A 54 -17.74 20.72 -6.67
N HIS A 55 -17.41 21.91 -7.18
CA HIS A 55 -16.02 22.30 -7.48
C HIS A 55 -15.14 22.27 -6.22
N LEU A 56 -15.68 22.69 -5.05
CA LEU A 56 -14.99 22.57 -3.77
C LEU A 56 -14.84 21.12 -3.33
N ALA A 57 -15.82 20.28 -3.69
CA ALA A 57 -15.73 18.84 -3.40
C ALA A 57 -14.63 18.18 -4.23
N ALA A 58 -14.55 18.47 -5.53
CA ALA A 58 -13.52 17.95 -6.42
C ALA A 58 -12.10 18.44 -5.99
N GLU A 59 -11.94 19.74 -5.73
CA GLU A 59 -10.70 20.31 -5.22
C GLU A 59 -10.26 19.66 -3.90
N THR A 60 -11.20 19.52 -2.94
CA THR A 60 -10.92 18.89 -1.64
C THR A 60 -10.55 17.42 -1.81
N ALA A 61 -11.27 16.68 -2.65
CA ALA A 61 -11.01 15.26 -2.87
C ALA A 61 -9.61 15.01 -3.43
N VAL A 62 -9.20 15.76 -4.45
CA VAL A 62 -7.85 15.66 -5.03
C VAL A 62 -6.79 16.15 -4.06
N GLY A 63 -6.97 17.34 -3.47
CA GLY A 63 -6.02 17.94 -2.55
C GLY A 63 -5.77 17.08 -1.31
N SER A 64 -6.84 16.62 -0.66
CA SER A 64 -6.72 15.70 0.50
C SER A 64 -6.08 14.37 0.11
N PHE A 65 -6.43 13.80 -1.04
CA PHE A 65 -5.79 12.56 -1.48
C PHE A 65 -4.28 12.73 -1.62
N LEU A 66 -3.84 13.77 -2.33
CA LEU A 66 -2.42 14.01 -2.58
C LEU A 66 -1.63 14.37 -1.32
N SER A 67 -2.23 15.08 -0.35
CA SER A 67 -1.55 15.43 0.90
C SER A 67 -1.53 14.28 1.90
N ASP A 68 -2.70 13.67 2.13
CA ASP A 68 -2.89 12.73 3.23
C ASP A 68 -2.36 11.33 2.90
N TYR A 69 -2.43 10.91 1.62
CA TYR A 69 -1.87 9.63 1.18
C TYR A 69 -0.38 9.52 1.53
N TYR A 70 0.40 10.56 1.26
CA TYR A 70 1.84 10.59 1.55
C TYR A 70 2.15 10.74 3.04
N SER A 71 1.18 11.20 3.83
CA SER A 71 1.28 11.29 5.30
C SER A 71 0.88 10.00 6.01
N THR A 72 0.34 9.00 5.29
CA THR A 72 0.00 7.70 5.89
C THR A 72 1.24 6.91 6.29
N SER A 73 1.08 5.99 7.23
CA SER A 73 2.17 5.11 7.69
C SER A 73 2.82 4.34 6.53
N ASP A 74 4.16 4.27 6.52
CA ASP A 74 4.92 3.45 5.56
C ASP A 74 4.71 1.94 5.76
N ALA A 75 4.18 1.53 6.92
CA ALA A 75 3.81 0.15 7.19
C ALA A 75 2.50 -0.28 6.52
N TRP A 76 1.70 0.67 6.03
CA TRP A 76 0.46 0.34 5.34
C TRP A 76 0.72 0.04 3.85
N SER A 77 -0.06 -0.89 3.32
CA SER A 77 -0.08 -1.13 1.88
C SER A 77 -0.56 0.11 1.12
N THR A 78 -0.26 0.18 -0.17
CA THR A 78 -0.79 1.23 -1.05
C THR A 78 -2.32 1.26 -1.01
N GLN A 79 -2.95 0.08 -1.06
CA GLN A 79 -4.40 -0.06 -1.00
C GLN A 79 -4.97 0.48 0.33
N THR A 80 -4.44 0.02 1.46
CA THR A 80 -4.89 0.47 2.79
C THR A 80 -4.73 1.98 2.97
N SER A 81 -3.60 2.53 2.55
CA SER A 81 -3.32 3.97 2.63
C SER A 81 -4.34 4.78 1.83
N ALA A 82 -4.55 4.43 0.55
CA ALA A 82 -5.45 5.14 -0.33
C ALA A 82 -6.93 5.00 0.10
N GLU A 83 -7.39 3.78 0.41
CA GLU A 83 -8.78 3.58 0.85
C GLU A 83 -9.11 4.33 2.13
N ARG A 84 -8.19 4.41 3.09
CA ARG A 84 -8.41 5.17 4.34
C ARG A 84 -8.55 6.65 4.07
N VAL A 85 -7.70 7.20 3.21
CA VAL A 85 -7.77 8.62 2.81
C VAL A 85 -9.09 8.90 2.08
N ILE A 86 -9.45 8.08 1.09
CA ILE A 86 -10.70 8.26 0.33
C ILE A 86 -11.91 8.19 1.27
N ARG A 87 -11.95 7.23 2.21
CA ARG A 87 -13.05 7.11 3.20
C ARG A 87 -13.11 8.31 4.15
N ALA A 88 -11.97 8.81 4.61
CA ALA A 88 -11.90 9.99 5.48
C ALA A 88 -12.41 11.25 4.73
N THR A 89 -11.98 11.45 3.50
CA THR A 89 -12.43 12.53 2.62
C THR A 89 -13.93 12.42 2.34
N ASN A 90 -14.43 11.20 2.04
CA ASN A 90 -15.86 10.96 1.87
C ASN A 90 -16.67 11.35 3.12
N SER A 91 -16.20 10.96 4.30
CA SER A 91 -16.89 11.28 5.56
C SER A 91 -16.96 12.79 5.79
N TRP A 92 -15.90 13.53 5.46
CA TRP A 92 -15.89 14.97 5.55
C TRP A 92 -16.83 15.63 4.54
N LEU A 93 -16.76 15.24 3.27
CA LEU A 93 -17.65 15.74 2.22
C LEU A 93 -19.13 15.47 2.52
N TYR A 94 -19.44 14.26 3.00
CA TYR A 94 -20.79 13.91 3.43
C TYR A 94 -21.27 14.79 4.59
N ALA A 95 -20.41 15.07 5.57
CA ALA A 95 -20.76 15.96 6.67
C ALA A 95 -21.06 17.40 6.17
N GLN A 96 -20.28 17.91 5.19
CA GLN A 96 -20.53 19.20 4.56
C GLN A 96 -21.87 19.18 3.78
N THR A 97 -22.14 18.10 3.03
CA THR A 97 -23.42 17.91 2.33
C THR A 97 -24.60 17.97 3.32
N GLN A 98 -24.51 17.30 4.47
CA GLN A 98 -25.56 17.31 5.50
C GLN A 98 -25.75 18.68 6.19
N GLN A 99 -24.74 19.54 6.18
CA GLN A 99 -24.78 20.91 6.73
C GLN A 99 -25.21 21.98 5.68
N SER A 100 -25.36 21.59 4.43
CA SER A 100 -25.71 22.45 3.30
C SER A 100 -27.14 22.18 2.78
N GLN A 101 -27.49 22.83 1.69
CA GLN A 101 -28.73 22.53 0.95
C GLN A 101 -28.81 21.09 0.44
N GLY A 102 -27.64 20.44 0.26
CA GLY A 102 -27.51 19.03 -0.11
C GLY A 102 -28.12 18.05 0.89
N ARG A 103 -28.47 18.48 2.12
CA ARG A 103 -29.22 17.66 3.08
C ARG A 103 -30.57 17.17 2.53
N PHE A 104 -31.22 17.98 1.73
CA PHE A 104 -32.54 17.67 1.18
C PHE A 104 -32.48 17.19 -0.27
N ASP A 105 -31.40 17.47 -0.95
CA ASP A 105 -31.15 17.11 -2.34
C ASP A 105 -29.65 16.86 -2.53
N LYS A 106 -29.24 15.59 -2.58
CA LYS A 106 -27.83 15.19 -2.66
C LYS A 106 -27.11 15.81 -3.85
N ASP A 107 -27.86 16.04 -4.95
CA ASP A 107 -27.32 16.63 -6.18
C ASP A 107 -26.95 18.12 -6.03
N ARG A 108 -27.20 18.71 -4.87
CA ARG A 108 -26.79 20.08 -4.49
C ARG A 108 -25.75 20.12 -3.38
N GLY A 109 -25.19 18.95 -3.03
CA GLY A 109 -24.22 18.81 -1.97
C GLY A 109 -22.77 18.91 -2.44
N TYR A 110 -21.86 18.65 -1.51
CA TYR A 110 -20.43 18.50 -1.77
C TYR A 110 -20.17 17.10 -2.31
N VAL A 111 -20.50 16.90 -3.59
CA VAL A 111 -20.44 15.59 -4.22
C VAL A 111 -19.58 15.64 -5.46
N CYS A 112 -18.69 14.66 -5.61
CA CYS A 112 -17.80 14.54 -6.77
C CYS A 112 -17.42 13.07 -7.04
N THR A 113 -16.90 12.80 -8.24
CA THR A 113 -16.20 11.56 -8.56
C THR A 113 -14.77 11.57 -7.97
N LEU A 114 -14.09 10.45 -8.01
CA LEU A 114 -12.64 10.37 -7.78
C LEU A 114 -12.06 9.19 -8.55
N SER A 115 -11.08 9.43 -9.40
CA SER A 115 -10.23 8.40 -9.99
C SER A 115 -8.78 8.70 -9.67
N ALA A 116 -8.09 7.75 -9.00
CA ALA A 116 -6.71 7.90 -8.60
C ALA A 116 -5.86 6.75 -9.15
N LEU A 117 -4.73 7.10 -9.73
CA LEU A 117 -3.70 6.20 -10.22
C LEU A 117 -2.43 6.39 -9.40
N ILE A 118 -1.96 5.32 -8.75
CA ILE A 118 -0.70 5.32 -8.03
C ILE A 118 0.27 4.38 -8.73
N LEU A 119 1.36 4.94 -9.24
CA LEU A 119 2.44 4.18 -9.87
C LEU A 119 3.54 3.95 -8.84
N LYS A 120 3.73 2.72 -8.42
CA LYS A 120 4.70 2.36 -7.39
C LYS A 120 5.50 1.14 -7.81
N GLN A 121 6.82 1.29 -7.87
CA GLN A 121 7.72 0.23 -8.35
C GLN A 121 7.32 -0.23 -9.77
N GLN A 122 6.86 -1.46 -9.93
CA GLN A 122 6.38 -2.01 -11.20
C GLN A 122 4.87 -2.32 -11.17
N GLN A 123 4.11 -1.63 -10.29
CA GLN A 123 2.69 -1.81 -10.15
C GLN A 123 1.94 -0.48 -10.33
N ALA A 124 0.78 -0.55 -10.99
CA ALA A 124 -0.18 0.53 -11.04
C ALA A 124 -1.41 0.16 -10.20
N HIS A 125 -1.71 0.98 -9.22
CA HIS A 125 -2.87 0.83 -8.37
C HIS A 125 -3.92 1.86 -8.79
N VAL A 126 -5.08 1.37 -9.20
CA VAL A 126 -6.24 2.17 -9.63
C VAL A 126 -7.28 2.15 -8.53
N PHE A 127 -7.72 3.33 -8.10
CA PHE A 127 -8.84 3.52 -7.18
C PHE A 127 -9.90 4.35 -7.86
N HIS A 128 -11.17 3.95 -7.75
CA HIS A 128 -12.21 4.57 -8.53
C HIS A 128 -13.55 4.67 -7.79
N VAL A 129 -14.17 5.82 -7.89
CA VAL A 129 -15.54 6.13 -7.45
C VAL A 129 -16.14 7.14 -8.41
N GLY A 130 -17.24 6.80 -9.05
CA GLY A 130 -17.95 7.66 -9.99
C GLY A 130 -17.86 7.16 -11.42
N ASP A 131 -17.68 8.07 -12.37
CA ASP A 131 -17.66 7.78 -13.80
C ASP A 131 -16.49 8.43 -14.56
N SER A 132 -15.60 9.15 -13.87
CA SER A 132 -14.31 9.52 -14.49
C SER A 132 -13.52 8.27 -14.84
N ARG A 133 -12.89 8.22 -15.99
CA ARG A 133 -12.27 7.01 -16.51
C ARG A 133 -10.75 7.03 -16.46
N ILE A 134 -10.15 5.85 -16.25
CA ILE A 134 -8.72 5.59 -16.42
C ILE A 134 -8.55 4.54 -17.51
N TYR A 135 -7.81 4.91 -18.55
CA TYR A 135 -7.40 3.99 -19.61
C TYR A 135 -5.91 3.70 -19.53
N ARG A 136 -5.53 2.52 -19.99
CA ARG A 136 -4.16 2.16 -20.29
C ARG A 136 -3.99 1.92 -21.79
N ILE A 137 -2.94 2.47 -22.37
CA ILE A 137 -2.53 2.17 -23.74
C ILE A 137 -1.18 1.44 -23.66
N ARG A 138 -1.14 0.26 -24.28
CA ARG A 138 0.04 -0.59 -24.37
C ARG A 138 0.03 -1.29 -25.72
N ASP A 139 1.16 -1.27 -26.44
CA ASP A 139 1.33 -1.95 -27.74
C ASP A 139 0.22 -1.60 -28.76
N HIS A 140 -0.22 -0.33 -28.78
CA HIS A 140 -1.34 0.21 -29.60
C HIS A 140 -2.73 -0.36 -29.26
N GLU A 141 -2.89 -1.01 -28.12
CA GLU A 141 -4.18 -1.43 -27.60
C GLU A 141 -4.61 -0.52 -26.44
N ILE A 142 -5.87 -0.13 -26.43
CA ILE A 142 -6.48 0.66 -25.35
C ILE A 142 -7.34 -0.24 -24.46
N GLU A 143 -7.16 -0.12 -23.16
CA GLU A 143 -7.89 -0.87 -22.14
C GLU A 143 -8.50 0.10 -21.12
N LEU A 144 -9.80 0.03 -20.92
CA LEU A 144 -10.49 0.74 -19.85
C LEU A 144 -10.24 0.01 -18.52
N LEU A 145 -9.67 0.71 -17.53
CA LEU A 145 -9.32 0.14 -16.22
C LEU A 145 -10.38 0.34 -15.15
N THR A 146 -11.28 1.31 -15.35
CA THR A 146 -12.37 1.66 -14.43
C THR A 146 -13.71 1.16 -14.94
N HIS A 147 -14.70 1.14 -14.07
CA HIS A 147 -16.08 0.80 -14.43
C HIS A 147 -17.00 1.93 -13.95
N ASP A 148 -17.76 2.53 -14.87
CA ASP A 148 -18.62 3.68 -14.56
C ASP A 148 -19.70 3.31 -13.53
N HIS A 149 -19.80 4.08 -12.46
CA HIS A 149 -20.86 3.96 -11.46
C HIS A 149 -22.07 4.82 -11.86
N ARG A 150 -22.71 4.45 -12.97
CA ARG A 150 -23.90 5.12 -13.52
C ARG A 150 -25.11 4.21 -13.49
N VAL A 151 -26.28 4.78 -13.23
CA VAL A 151 -27.59 4.15 -13.42
C VAL A 151 -28.37 4.95 -14.45
N TRP A 152 -28.70 4.31 -15.54
CA TRP A 152 -29.50 4.91 -16.62
C TRP A 152 -30.97 4.87 -16.27
N LEU A 153 -31.63 6.03 -16.20
CA LEU A 153 -33.10 6.16 -16.07
C LEU A 153 -33.79 6.19 -17.43
N SER A 154 -33.12 6.72 -18.43
CA SER A 154 -33.58 6.77 -19.81
C SER A 154 -32.37 6.70 -20.76
N SER A 155 -32.65 6.77 -22.09
CA SER A 155 -31.56 6.83 -23.09
C SER A 155 -30.72 8.11 -23.05
N ARG A 156 -31.10 9.11 -22.23
CA ARG A 156 -30.43 10.41 -22.14
C ARG A 156 -30.20 10.90 -20.73
N GLU A 157 -30.76 10.24 -19.71
CA GLU A 157 -30.61 10.65 -18.31
C GLU A 157 -29.97 9.54 -17.49
N HIS A 158 -28.92 9.84 -16.83
CA HIS A 158 -28.22 8.94 -15.90
C HIS A 158 -27.92 9.66 -14.58
N TYR A 159 -27.73 8.86 -13.53
CA TYR A 159 -27.30 9.31 -12.21
C TYR A 159 -26.11 8.53 -11.76
N LEU A 160 -25.23 9.17 -11.00
CA LEU A 160 -24.15 8.48 -10.34
C LEU A 160 -24.69 7.56 -9.23
N SER A 161 -24.44 6.27 -9.36
CA SER A 161 -24.78 5.30 -8.30
C SER A 161 -23.81 5.36 -7.12
N ARG A 162 -22.60 5.88 -7.35
CA ARG A 162 -21.57 6.09 -6.33
C ARG A 162 -20.81 7.38 -6.61
N ALA A 163 -20.70 8.25 -5.58
CA ALA A 163 -19.90 9.47 -5.60
C ALA A 163 -19.43 9.80 -4.18
N LEU A 164 -18.30 10.48 -4.06
CA LEU A 164 -17.83 11.00 -2.77
C LEU A 164 -18.80 12.04 -2.26
N GLY A 165 -19.09 12.03 -0.96
CA GLY A 165 -19.98 13.00 -0.30
C GLY A 165 -21.47 12.74 -0.46
N ALA A 166 -21.88 11.77 -1.32
CA ALA A 166 -23.29 11.42 -1.54
C ALA A 166 -23.85 10.55 -0.42
N ASP A 167 -23.05 9.62 0.12
CA ASP A 167 -23.43 8.71 1.17
C ASP A 167 -22.36 8.57 2.26
N TYR A 168 -22.77 8.24 3.47
CA TYR A 168 -21.85 8.04 4.60
C TYR A 168 -20.85 6.91 4.34
N ARG A 169 -21.31 5.81 3.74
CA ARG A 169 -20.47 4.67 3.35
C ARG A 169 -20.20 4.73 1.87
N ILE A 170 -18.94 4.48 1.51
CA ILE A 170 -18.52 4.42 0.11
C ILE A 170 -17.84 3.10 -0.20
N GLU A 171 -18.21 2.50 -1.31
CA GLU A 171 -17.49 1.38 -1.92
C GLU A 171 -16.53 1.94 -2.95
N ILE A 172 -15.27 1.53 -2.85
CA ILE A 172 -14.17 1.98 -3.69
C ILE A 172 -13.76 0.82 -4.57
N ASP A 173 -13.80 0.98 -5.88
CA ASP A 173 -13.25 -0.01 -6.79
C ASP A 173 -11.73 0.07 -6.74
N TYR A 174 -11.09 -1.09 -6.63
CA TYR A 174 -9.64 -1.20 -6.60
C TYR A 174 -9.16 -2.24 -7.61
N ARG A 175 -8.17 -1.85 -8.41
CA ARG A 175 -7.48 -2.76 -9.34
C ARG A 175 -5.97 -2.55 -9.24
N ASN A 176 -5.22 -3.64 -9.25
CA ASN A 176 -3.76 -3.63 -9.30
C ASN A 176 -3.30 -4.32 -10.58
N ILE A 177 -2.43 -3.68 -11.35
CA ILE A 177 -1.91 -4.19 -12.61
C ILE A 177 -0.40 -3.98 -12.70
N GLU A 178 0.27 -4.86 -13.45
CA GLU A 178 1.69 -4.75 -13.73
C GLU A 178 1.97 -3.60 -14.70
N LEU A 179 2.99 -2.77 -14.39
CA LEU A 179 3.51 -1.73 -15.25
C LEU A 179 4.55 -2.28 -16.24
N LYS A 180 4.57 -1.70 -17.44
CA LYS A 180 5.66 -1.85 -18.40
C LYS A 180 6.20 -0.48 -18.83
N GLU A 181 7.45 -0.44 -19.23
CA GLU A 181 8.00 0.76 -19.87
C GLU A 181 7.20 1.04 -21.15
N LYS A 182 6.96 2.31 -21.45
CA LYS A 182 6.10 2.83 -22.52
C LYS A 182 4.59 2.68 -22.31
N ASP A 183 4.12 2.19 -21.18
CA ASP A 183 2.69 2.30 -20.86
C ASP A 183 2.28 3.77 -20.84
N ILE A 184 1.11 4.06 -21.40
CA ILE A 184 0.49 5.37 -21.30
C ILE A 184 -0.83 5.22 -20.58
N PHE A 185 -1.06 6.05 -19.57
CA PHE A 185 -2.34 6.13 -18.87
C PHE A 185 -3.02 7.45 -19.20
N LEU A 186 -4.33 7.39 -19.41
CA LEU A 186 -5.20 8.55 -19.58
C LEU A 186 -6.21 8.58 -18.44
N LEU A 187 -6.23 9.65 -17.67
CA LEU A 187 -7.28 9.92 -16.70
C LEU A 187 -8.13 11.05 -17.27
N MET A 188 -9.44 10.84 -17.39
CA MET A 188 -10.32 11.84 -18.02
C MET A 188 -11.71 11.87 -17.42
N THR A 189 -12.34 13.05 -17.45
CA THR A 189 -13.73 13.26 -17.11
C THR A 189 -14.63 13.00 -18.32
N ASP A 190 -15.92 12.89 -18.10
CA ASP A 190 -16.91 12.52 -19.12
C ASP A 190 -17.00 13.56 -20.24
N GLY A 191 -16.80 14.83 -19.96
CA GLY A 191 -16.71 15.88 -20.98
C GLY A 191 -15.65 15.62 -22.07
N VAL A 192 -14.68 14.71 -21.80
CA VAL A 192 -13.69 14.30 -22.81
C VAL A 192 -14.09 12.96 -23.43
N TYR A 193 -14.22 11.88 -22.63
CA TYR A 193 -14.35 10.54 -23.20
C TYR A 193 -15.70 10.26 -23.87
N GLU A 194 -16.76 11.01 -23.58
CA GLU A 194 -18.05 10.87 -24.28
C GLU A 194 -18.00 11.41 -25.72
N PHE A 195 -17.04 12.27 -25.99
CA PHE A 195 -16.92 12.95 -27.28
C PHE A 195 -15.71 12.49 -28.10
N VAL A 196 -14.78 11.71 -27.56
CA VAL A 196 -13.59 11.22 -28.28
C VAL A 196 -13.60 9.68 -28.28
N THR A 197 -13.54 9.09 -29.48
CA THR A 197 -13.52 7.62 -29.63
C THR A 197 -12.16 7.03 -29.27
N ASP A 198 -12.11 5.74 -28.91
CA ASP A 198 -10.87 5.02 -28.61
C ASP A 198 -9.88 5.08 -29.77
N GLN A 199 -10.36 5.03 -31.03
CA GLN A 199 -9.49 5.15 -32.21
C GLN A 199 -8.84 6.54 -32.30
N GLN A 200 -9.61 7.60 -32.01
CA GLN A 200 -9.10 8.97 -32.00
C GLN A 200 -8.08 9.18 -30.88
N LEU A 201 -8.27 8.51 -29.71
CA LEU A 201 -7.29 8.51 -28.63
C LEU A 201 -5.98 7.87 -29.07
N LEU A 202 -6.04 6.73 -29.75
CA LEU A 202 -4.86 6.05 -30.28
C LEU A 202 -4.12 6.87 -31.36
N ASP A 203 -4.87 7.46 -32.29
CA ASP A 203 -4.30 8.25 -33.39
C ASP A 203 -3.54 9.48 -32.90
N LEU A 204 -4.08 10.18 -31.86
CA LEU A 204 -3.43 11.36 -31.30
C LEU A 204 -2.16 11.05 -30.50
N ILE A 205 -2.12 9.91 -29.81
CA ILE A 205 -0.94 9.49 -29.02
C ILE A 205 0.27 9.18 -29.91
N LEU A 206 0.05 8.83 -31.16
CA LEU A 206 1.14 8.57 -32.12
C LEU A 206 1.86 9.85 -32.58
N VAL A 207 1.34 11.02 -32.23
CA VAL A 207 1.98 12.30 -32.55
C VAL A 207 3.11 12.54 -31.57
N ASP A 208 4.33 12.75 -32.06
CA ASP A 208 5.50 13.13 -31.25
C ASP A 208 5.36 14.59 -30.80
N ALA A 209 4.60 14.81 -29.72
CA ALA A 209 4.29 16.11 -29.15
C ALA A 209 4.57 16.14 -27.65
N ASP A 210 4.76 17.34 -27.12
CA ASP A 210 4.75 17.56 -25.66
C ASP A 210 3.43 17.07 -25.06
N LEU A 211 3.51 16.36 -23.93
CA LEU A 211 2.32 15.73 -23.33
C LEU A 211 1.24 16.74 -22.89
N ASN A 212 1.60 17.99 -22.54
CA ASN A 212 0.62 19.03 -22.25
C ASN A 212 -0.10 19.50 -23.52
N GLN A 213 0.64 19.61 -24.64
CA GLN A 213 0.04 19.90 -25.94
C GLN A 213 -0.87 18.75 -26.40
N LEU A 214 -0.45 17.52 -26.15
CA LEU A 214 -1.27 16.34 -26.41
C LEU A 214 -2.56 16.36 -25.58
N ALA A 215 -2.47 16.59 -24.27
CA ALA A 215 -3.65 16.68 -23.40
C ALA A 215 -4.60 17.80 -23.87
N LYS A 216 -4.05 18.93 -24.28
CA LYS A 216 -4.82 20.05 -24.84
C LYS A 216 -5.51 19.67 -26.14
N ALA A 217 -4.82 18.99 -27.07
CA ALA A 217 -5.38 18.55 -28.33
C ALA A 217 -6.56 17.59 -28.16
N PHE A 218 -6.51 16.69 -27.17
CA PHE A 218 -7.65 15.81 -26.85
C PHE A 218 -8.87 16.62 -26.37
N VAL A 219 -8.66 17.58 -25.49
CA VAL A 219 -9.74 18.42 -24.97
C VAL A 219 -10.31 19.32 -26.08
N GLU A 220 -9.47 19.91 -26.91
CA GLU A 220 -9.92 20.71 -28.06
C GLU A 220 -10.73 19.85 -29.05
N LYS A 221 -10.32 18.61 -29.27
CA LYS A 221 -11.05 17.64 -30.09
C LYS A 221 -12.45 17.34 -29.55
N ALA A 222 -12.58 17.14 -28.22
CA ALA A 222 -13.88 16.94 -27.58
C ALA A 222 -14.79 18.17 -27.72
N LEU A 223 -14.24 19.37 -27.55
CA LEU A 223 -14.97 20.63 -27.78
C LEU A 223 -15.44 20.79 -29.22
N GLU A 224 -14.59 20.48 -30.22
CA GLU A 224 -14.94 20.48 -31.64
C GLU A 224 -16.08 19.50 -31.95
N GLN A 225 -16.19 18.41 -31.19
CA GLN A 225 -17.23 17.40 -31.34
C GLN A 225 -18.49 17.71 -30.53
N GLY A 226 -18.55 18.91 -29.90
CA GLY A 226 -19.72 19.46 -29.26
C GLY A 226 -19.89 19.15 -27.79
N SER A 227 -18.77 18.87 -27.07
CA SER A 227 -18.81 18.73 -25.63
C SER A 227 -19.34 20.00 -24.96
N ASP A 228 -20.31 19.83 -24.08
CA ASP A 228 -21.00 20.88 -23.33
C ASP A 228 -20.66 20.83 -21.80
N ASP A 229 -19.72 19.98 -21.41
CA ASP A 229 -19.29 19.84 -20.03
C ASP A 229 -17.93 20.48 -19.73
N ASN A 230 -17.50 20.38 -18.47
CA ASN A 230 -16.11 20.61 -18.06
C ASN A 230 -15.24 19.49 -18.62
N LEU A 231 -14.04 19.80 -19.01
CA LEU A 231 -13.16 18.85 -19.68
C LEU A 231 -11.81 18.81 -18.99
N SER A 232 -11.44 17.65 -18.50
CA SER A 232 -10.15 17.45 -17.85
C SER A 232 -9.49 16.15 -18.29
N LEU A 233 -8.20 16.22 -18.59
CA LEU A 233 -7.38 15.08 -19.00
C LEU A 233 -5.98 15.15 -18.41
N GLN A 234 -5.50 14.02 -17.93
CA GLN A 234 -4.09 13.77 -17.62
C GLN A 234 -3.56 12.65 -18.50
N VAL A 235 -2.39 12.86 -19.08
CA VAL A 235 -1.63 11.87 -19.87
C VAL A 235 -0.37 11.52 -19.09
N ILE A 236 -0.16 10.26 -18.76
CA ILE A 236 0.99 9.79 -17.99
C ILE A 236 1.73 8.75 -18.81
N HIS A 237 2.97 9.02 -19.18
CA HIS A 237 3.85 8.11 -19.92
C HIS A 237 4.90 7.52 -19.00
N VAL A 238 4.99 6.20 -18.93
CA VAL A 238 5.99 5.46 -18.16
C VAL A 238 7.29 5.38 -18.95
N GLU A 239 8.27 6.22 -18.62
CA GLU A 239 9.56 6.27 -19.34
C GLU A 239 10.50 5.16 -18.89
N GLN A 240 10.56 4.92 -17.59
CA GLN A 240 11.53 3.98 -17.01
C GLN A 240 10.94 3.32 -15.77
N LEU A 241 11.08 2.03 -15.68
CA LEU A 241 10.80 1.28 -14.48
C LEU A 241 12.05 1.13 -13.61
N PRO A 242 11.88 1.10 -12.28
CA PRO A 242 13.00 0.77 -11.42
C PRO A 242 13.49 -0.62 -11.80
N GLU A 243 14.80 -0.79 -11.84
CA GLU A 243 15.32 -2.14 -11.72
C GLU A 243 14.70 -2.68 -10.44
N LEU A 244 13.96 -3.77 -10.58
CA LEU A 244 13.57 -4.53 -9.43
C LEU A 244 14.88 -4.83 -8.69
N ASN A 245 15.19 -4.06 -7.65
CA ASN A 245 15.84 -4.70 -6.53
C ASN A 245 14.79 -5.74 -6.15
N GLN A 246 14.98 -6.90 -6.73
CA GLN A 246 14.15 -8.05 -6.53
C GLN A 246 14.16 -8.38 -5.04
N PHE A 247 13.25 -7.74 -4.29
CA PHE A 247 12.47 -8.47 -3.33
C PHE A 247 11.49 -9.34 -4.14
N HIS A 248 11.95 -9.81 -5.27
CA HIS A 248 11.29 -10.70 -6.19
C HIS A 248 12.06 -12.00 -6.20
N ILE A 249 11.42 -12.94 -5.72
CA ILE A 249 11.26 -14.36 -6.08
C ILE A 249 12.12 -14.92 -7.25
N GLN A 250 13.13 -14.22 -7.74
CA GLN A 250 14.12 -14.65 -8.73
C GLN A 250 15.52 -14.09 -8.48
N GLN A 251 15.86 -13.65 -7.27
CA GLN A 251 17.24 -13.81 -6.87
C GLN A 251 17.39 -15.29 -6.51
N ASP A 252 18.38 -15.94 -7.09
CA ASP A 252 19.00 -17.11 -6.50
C ASP A 252 19.52 -16.67 -5.13
N TYR A 253 18.63 -16.69 -4.10
CA TYR A 253 19.05 -16.41 -2.74
C TYR A 253 20.10 -17.44 -2.40
N VAL A 254 21.27 -16.97 -2.05
CA VAL A 254 22.27 -17.85 -1.48
C VAL A 254 21.79 -18.15 -0.08
N PHE A 255 21.39 -19.40 0.14
CA PHE A 255 21.03 -19.89 1.47
C PHE A 255 22.29 -20.32 2.20
N PRO A 256 22.43 -19.97 3.49
CA PRO A 256 23.54 -20.50 4.27
C PRO A 256 23.38 -22.02 4.43
N GLN A 257 24.49 -22.73 4.37
CA GLN A 257 24.54 -24.10 4.85
C GLN A 257 24.35 -24.10 6.37
N GLN A 258 24.20 -25.28 6.97
CA GLN A 258 24.13 -25.38 8.42
C GLN A 258 25.40 -24.81 9.05
N LEU A 259 25.23 -23.76 9.86
CA LEU A 259 26.34 -23.07 10.50
C LEU A 259 26.84 -23.85 11.70
N SER A 260 28.16 -23.78 11.91
CA SER A 260 28.86 -24.51 12.99
C SER A 260 29.36 -23.57 14.09
N LYS A 261 29.52 -24.10 15.30
CA LYS A 261 30.09 -23.33 16.41
C LYS A 261 31.50 -22.82 16.05
N GLY A 262 31.74 -21.52 16.31
CA GLY A 262 32.98 -20.82 16.00
C GLY A 262 33.09 -20.32 14.55
N GLU A 263 32.12 -20.63 13.70
CA GLU A 263 32.08 -20.14 12.33
C GLU A 263 31.77 -18.63 12.28
N VAL A 264 32.46 -17.91 11.39
CA VAL A 264 32.19 -16.49 11.13
C VAL A 264 31.23 -16.41 9.95
N PHE A 265 30.01 -15.96 10.21
CA PHE A 265 28.93 -15.82 9.23
C PHE A 265 28.46 -14.36 9.15
N GLU A 266 28.63 -13.72 7.99
CA GLU A 266 28.19 -12.32 7.76
C GLU A 266 28.69 -11.31 8.82
N GLY A 267 29.90 -11.55 9.39
CA GLY A 267 30.49 -10.72 10.43
C GLY A 267 30.08 -11.09 11.87
N TYR A 268 29.25 -12.12 12.05
CA TYR A 268 28.87 -12.66 13.37
C TYR A 268 29.57 -13.98 13.63
N VAL A 269 29.94 -14.24 14.90
CA VAL A 269 30.55 -15.52 15.33
C VAL A 269 29.44 -16.38 15.94
N ILE A 270 29.29 -17.60 15.46
CA ILE A 270 28.29 -18.56 15.95
C ILE A 270 28.75 -19.20 17.24
N ASP A 271 27.96 -19.05 18.32
CA ASP A 271 28.27 -19.65 19.62
C ASP A 271 27.70 -21.05 19.77
N LYS A 272 26.41 -21.22 19.42
CA LYS A 272 25.71 -22.50 19.50
C LYS A 272 24.39 -22.49 18.74
N ILE A 273 23.86 -23.66 18.40
CA ILE A 273 22.50 -23.86 17.93
C ILE A 273 21.56 -23.76 19.14
N LEU A 274 20.56 -22.88 19.07
CA LEU A 274 19.50 -22.74 20.08
C LEU A 274 18.33 -23.69 19.80
N HIS A 275 17.94 -23.78 18.54
CA HIS A 275 16.82 -24.62 18.11
C HIS A 275 16.99 -24.99 16.64
N GLN A 276 16.58 -26.19 16.29
CA GLN A 276 16.57 -26.67 14.90
C GLN A 276 15.33 -27.53 14.66
N ASN A 277 14.64 -27.25 13.59
CA ASN A 277 13.54 -28.08 13.07
C ASN A 277 13.55 -28.06 11.53
N HIS A 278 12.58 -28.70 10.89
CA HIS A 278 12.47 -28.74 9.43
C HIS A 278 12.22 -27.35 8.80
N ARG A 279 11.66 -26.39 9.54
CA ARG A 279 11.30 -25.05 9.02
C ARG A 279 12.43 -24.04 9.14
N SER A 280 13.17 -24.07 10.24
CA SER A 280 14.20 -23.07 10.52
C SER A 280 15.26 -23.58 11.50
N CYS A 281 16.42 -22.94 11.46
CA CYS A 281 17.46 -23.12 12.45
C CYS A 281 17.75 -21.76 13.13
N LEU A 282 17.83 -21.77 14.47
CA LEU A 282 18.14 -20.61 15.31
C LEU A 282 19.50 -20.80 15.92
N TYR A 283 20.38 -19.80 15.76
CA TYR A 283 21.72 -19.78 16.29
C TYR A 283 21.87 -18.64 17.28
N LEU A 284 22.50 -18.88 18.42
CA LEU A 284 23.10 -17.82 19.23
C LEU A 284 24.40 -17.42 18.56
N ALA A 285 24.60 -16.14 18.38
CA ALA A 285 25.80 -15.55 17.82
C ALA A 285 26.14 -14.25 18.57
N HIS A 286 27.33 -13.71 18.36
CA HIS A 286 27.69 -12.38 18.81
C HIS A 286 28.33 -11.57 17.67
N ASP A 287 28.18 -10.26 17.77
CA ASP A 287 28.78 -9.32 16.82
C ASP A 287 30.24 -9.00 17.18
N THR A 288 30.88 -8.10 16.46
CA THR A 288 32.26 -7.64 16.70
C THR A 288 32.45 -6.92 18.03
N GLN A 289 31.34 -6.44 18.64
CA GLN A 289 31.34 -5.78 19.96
C GLN A 289 30.97 -6.76 21.09
N GLN A 290 30.92 -8.06 20.80
CA GLN A 290 30.53 -9.11 21.74
C GLN A 290 29.06 -8.99 22.20
N GLN A 291 28.18 -8.29 21.44
CA GLN A 291 26.78 -8.24 21.76
C GLN A 291 26.08 -9.50 21.26
N PRO A 292 25.32 -10.20 22.11
CA PRO A 292 24.64 -11.43 21.72
C PRO A 292 23.40 -11.12 20.86
N LEU A 293 23.21 -11.94 19.82
CA LEU A 293 22.05 -11.89 18.94
C LEU A 293 21.61 -13.30 18.51
N VAL A 294 20.42 -13.40 17.94
CA VAL A 294 19.91 -14.64 17.35
C VAL A 294 19.91 -14.51 15.84
N ILE A 295 20.53 -15.47 15.17
CA ILE A 295 20.43 -15.63 13.71
C ILE A 295 19.40 -16.72 13.43
N LYS A 296 18.41 -16.42 12.57
CA LYS A 296 17.42 -17.37 12.05
C LYS A 296 17.69 -17.63 10.57
N THR A 297 17.78 -18.88 10.18
CA THR A 297 17.92 -19.33 8.79
C THR A 297 16.75 -20.22 8.40
N LEU A 298 16.40 -20.25 7.12
CA LEU A 298 15.38 -21.16 6.60
C LEU A 298 15.92 -22.60 6.61
N GLY A 299 15.05 -23.56 6.93
CA GLY A 299 15.40 -24.99 6.89
C GLY A 299 15.80 -25.44 5.48
N VAL A 300 16.79 -26.32 5.39
CA VAL A 300 17.37 -26.74 4.10
C VAL A 300 16.31 -27.29 3.15
N ASP A 301 15.34 -28.05 3.67
CA ASP A 301 14.26 -28.67 2.87
C ASP A 301 13.28 -27.64 2.27
N LEU A 302 13.22 -26.43 2.84
CA LEU A 302 12.31 -25.38 2.41
C LEU A 302 12.98 -24.30 1.54
N GLN A 303 14.28 -24.40 1.29
CA GLN A 303 15.01 -23.41 0.49
C GLN A 303 14.57 -23.37 -0.99
N GLN A 304 13.97 -24.45 -1.48
CA GLN A 304 13.41 -24.54 -2.83
C GLN A 304 11.89 -24.30 -2.88
N ASP A 305 11.25 -24.17 -1.73
CA ASP A 305 9.82 -23.86 -1.64
C ASP A 305 9.61 -22.34 -1.68
N LYS A 306 9.06 -21.84 -2.79
CA LYS A 306 8.80 -20.41 -3.00
C LYS A 306 7.93 -19.80 -1.91
N ASN A 307 6.88 -20.51 -1.48
CA ASN A 307 5.97 -20.00 -0.45
C ASN A 307 6.69 -19.87 0.91
N ALA A 308 7.53 -20.86 1.26
CA ALA A 308 8.32 -20.81 2.49
C ALA A 308 9.35 -19.67 2.46
N VAL A 309 9.99 -19.42 1.31
CA VAL A 309 10.92 -18.32 1.11
C VAL A 309 10.21 -16.97 1.23
N GLU A 310 9.05 -16.80 0.58
CA GLU A 310 8.24 -15.59 0.66
C GLU A 310 7.78 -15.32 2.10
N GLN A 311 7.34 -16.35 2.80
CA GLN A 311 6.92 -16.24 4.21
C GLN A 311 8.07 -15.85 5.11
N PHE A 312 9.25 -16.41 4.90
CA PHE A 312 10.45 -16.05 5.63
C PHE A 312 10.85 -14.58 5.39
N GLN A 313 10.70 -14.09 4.15
CA GLN A 313 10.94 -12.67 3.83
C GLN A 313 9.89 -11.75 4.44
N LEU A 314 8.62 -12.16 4.44
CA LEU A 314 7.54 -11.42 5.08
C LEU A 314 7.80 -11.29 6.58
N GLU A 315 8.29 -12.33 7.24
CA GLU A 315 8.68 -12.30 8.64
C GLU A 315 9.78 -11.25 8.92
N ASP A 316 10.84 -11.21 8.09
CA ASP A 316 11.90 -10.18 8.19
C ASP A 316 11.34 -8.77 7.99
N TRP A 317 10.44 -8.61 7.01
CA TRP A 317 9.78 -7.34 6.72
C TRP A 317 8.90 -6.87 7.89
N VAL A 318 8.12 -7.76 8.49
CA VAL A 318 7.28 -7.51 9.67
C VAL A 318 8.16 -7.11 10.86
N SER A 319 9.18 -7.90 11.18
CA SER A 319 10.04 -7.71 12.34
C SER A 319 10.74 -6.34 12.35
N LYS A 320 11.17 -5.84 11.19
CA LYS A 320 11.80 -4.53 11.02
C LYS A 320 10.88 -3.35 11.29
N ARG A 321 9.56 -3.55 11.25
CA ARG A 321 8.54 -2.51 11.45
C ARG A 321 7.94 -2.50 12.84
N LEU A 322 8.09 -3.58 13.57
CA LEU A 322 7.57 -3.72 14.91
C LEU A 322 8.52 -3.06 15.92
N LYS A 323 8.03 -2.08 16.67
CA LYS A 323 8.76 -1.40 17.74
C LYS A 323 7.87 -1.31 18.96
N HIS A 324 8.04 -2.22 19.90
CA HIS A 324 7.32 -2.23 21.17
C HIS A 324 8.06 -3.07 22.19
N ASP A 325 8.02 -2.70 23.47
CA ASP A 325 8.74 -3.38 24.55
C ASP A 325 8.38 -4.85 24.72
N ASN A 326 7.14 -5.22 24.41
CA ASN A 326 6.65 -6.59 24.49
C ASN A 326 6.67 -7.34 23.15
N LEU A 327 7.42 -6.85 22.16
CA LEU A 327 7.68 -7.51 20.87
C LEU A 327 9.19 -7.75 20.72
N MET A 328 9.54 -8.91 20.17
CA MET A 328 10.93 -9.21 19.82
C MET A 328 11.43 -8.23 18.76
N GLN A 329 12.58 -7.63 18.99
CA GLN A 329 13.14 -6.63 18.08
C GLN A 329 14.08 -7.27 17.05
N CYS A 330 13.99 -6.74 15.81
CA CYS A 330 15.00 -7.01 14.80
C CYS A 330 16.35 -6.44 15.25
N TYR A 331 17.43 -7.23 15.14
CA TYR A 331 18.79 -6.75 15.37
C TYR A 331 19.30 -6.04 14.10
N PRO A 332 19.81 -4.80 14.19
CA PRO A 332 20.26 -4.06 13.02
C PRO A 332 21.39 -4.77 12.28
N HIS A 333 21.31 -4.89 10.99
CA HIS A 333 22.36 -5.36 10.10
C HIS A 333 22.72 -4.25 9.11
N ASN A 334 23.94 -3.76 9.16
CA ASN A 334 24.36 -2.54 8.47
C ASN A 334 25.07 -2.79 7.13
N THR A 335 25.23 -4.05 6.72
CA THR A 335 25.89 -4.43 5.46
C THR A 335 24.93 -5.09 4.47
N GLU A 336 25.26 -5.07 3.18
CA GLU A 336 24.51 -5.87 2.18
C GLU A 336 24.64 -7.36 2.52
N LYS A 337 23.53 -8.04 2.73
CA LYS A 337 23.49 -9.47 3.02
C LYS A 337 23.81 -10.28 1.77
N LYS A 338 24.77 -11.19 1.88
CA LYS A 338 25.05 -12.17 0.84
C LYS A 338 24.10 -13.36 0.89
N TYR A 339 23.63 -13.69 2.10
CA TYR A 339 22.76 -14.82 2.37
C TYR A 339 21.37 -14.37 2.84
N LEU A 340 20.36 -15.21 2.66
CA LEU A 340 19.04 -15.01 3.23
C LEU A 340 19.01 -15.51 4.68
N PHE A 341 18.97 -14.59 5.63
CA PHE A 341 18.87 -14.84 7.07
C PHE A 341 18.24 -13.65 7.78
N GLN A 342 17.82 -13.85 9.02
CA GLN A 342 17.24 -12.82 9.89
C GLN A 342 18.06 -12.69 11.17
N CYS A 343 18.10 -11.48 11.73
CA CYS A 343 18.76 -11.19 12.99
C CYS A 343 17.77 -10.62 14.00
N TYR A 344 17.79 -11.15 15.21
CA TYR A 344 16.95 -10.72 16.31
C TYR A 344 17.77 -10.46 17.57
N GLU A 345 17.24 -9.63 18.46
CA GLU A 345 17.80 -9.49 19.80
C GLU A 345 17.82 -10.85 20.52
N TYR A 346 18.88 -11.12 21.28
CA TYR A 346 18.92 -12.30 22.14
C TYR A 346 18.16 -12.02 23.42
N LEU A 347 17.10 -12.79 23.67
CA LEU A 347 16.26 -12.70 24.87
C LEU A 347 16.76 -13.72 25.90
N GLN A 348 17.35 -13.23 26.99
CA GLN A 348 17.77 -14.08 28.10
C GLN A 348 16.55 -14.45 28.94
N GLY A 349 15.99 -15.61 28.68
CA GLY A 349 14.75 -16.09 29.29
C GLY A 349 14.36 -17.47 28.78
N GLU A 350 13.12 -17.84 29.02
CA GLU A 350 12.51 -19.10 28.57
C GLU A 350 11.14 -18.85 27.97
N THR A 351 10.61 -19.79 27.21
CA THR A 351 9.24 -19.68 26.70
C THR A 351 8.25 -19.80 27.85
N LEU A 352 7.09 -19.14 27.71
CA LEU A 352 5.98 -19.29 28.67
C LEU A 352 5.57 -20.74 28.84
N ALA A 353 5.68 -21.56 27.78
CA ALA A 353 5.42 -23.00 27.86
C ALA A 353 6.40 -23.70 28.83
N GLN A 354 7.68 -23.39 28.75
CA GLN A 354 8.71 -23.93 29.65
C GLN A 354 8.50 -23.41 31.07
N TRP A 355 8.26 -22.11 31.21
CA TRP A 355 7.98 -21.48 32.48
C TRP A 355 6.76 -22.10 33.19
N LEU A 356 5.63 -22.29 32.47
CA LEU A 356 4.43 -22.93 32.97
C LEU A 356 4.66 -24.40 33.40
N HIS A 357 5.49 -25.12 32.66
CA HIS A 357 5.81 -26.53 32.97
C HIS A 357 6.61 -26.68 34.29
N ARG A 358 7.33 -25.65 34.69
CA ARG A 358 8.10 -25.66 35.96
C ARG A 358 7.27 -25.24 37.19
N GLN A 359 6.04 -24.75 36.99
CA GLN A 359 5.18 -24.37 38.10
C GLN A 359 4.64 -25.63 38.80
N GLU A 360 4.88 -25.75 40.08
CA GLU A 360 4.38 -26.87 40.90
C GLU A 360 2.90 -26.73 41.27
N LYS A 361 2.36 -25.52 41.17
CA LYS A 361 0.97 -25.19 41.53
C LYS A 361 0.30 -24.43 40.40
N PRO A 362 -1.05 -24.50 40.28
CA PRO A 362 -1.81 -23.64 39.39
C PRO A 362 -1.53 -22.18 39.70
N LEU A 363 -1.37 -21.38 38.63
CA LEU A 363 -1.16 -19.94 38.76
C LEU A 363 -2.40 -19.25 39.33
N ASN A 364 -2.19 -18.28 40.15
CA ASN A 364 -3.23 -17.39 40.61
C ASN A 364 -3.49 -16.25 39.61
N LEU A 365 -4.55 -15.47 39.84
CA LEU A 365 -4.94 -14.39 38.94
C LEU A 365 -3.88 -13.28 38.85
N ASP A 366 -3.22 -12.97 39.97
CA ASP A 366 -2.22 -11.91 40.03
C ASP A 366 -0.96 -12.25 39.25
N GLU A 367 -0.67 -13.53 39.04
CA GLU A 367 0.44 -14.04 38.24
C GLU A 367 0.07 -14.07 36.73
N ILE A 368 -1.18 -14.33 36.39
CA ILE A 368 -1.67 -14.44 35.01
C ILE A 368 -1.93 -13.05 34.40
N LEU A 369 -2.53 -12.12 35.15
CA LEU A 369 -2.92 -10.79 34.66
C LEU A 369 -1.77 -10.01 34.01
N PRO A 370 -0.55 -9.94 34.59
CA PRO A 370 0.56 -9.22 33.96
C PRO A 370 0.98 -9.84 32.60
N ILE A 371 0.89 -11.16 32.45
CA ILE A 371 1.19 -11.85 31.18
C ILE A 371 0.15 -11.47 30.11
N LEU A 372 -1.15 -11.53 30.47
CA LEU A 372 -2.25 -11.19 29.57
C LEU A 372 -2.21 -9.71 29.15
N GLN A 373 -1.97 -8.80 30.11
CA GLN A 373 -1.86 -7.36 29.84
C GLN A 373 -0.72 -7.05 28.84
N GLN A 374 0.46 -7.59 29.10
CA GLN A 374 1.62 -7.37 28.23
C GLN A 374 1.41 -7.99 26.84
N THR A 375 0.78 -9.18 26.77
CA THR A 375 0.43 -9.80 25.49
C THR A 375 -0.57 -8.94 24.73
N ALA A 376 -1.60 -8.40 25.39
CA ALA A 376 -2.57 -7.51 24.77
C ALA A 376 -1.93 -6.21 24.25
N LEU A 377 -0.98 -5.63 24.99
CA LEU A 377 -0.24 -4.45 24.56
C LEU A 377 0.61 -4.74 23.30
N ALA A 378 1.29 -5.89 23.25
CA ALA A 378 2.04 -6.33 22.09
C ALA A 378 1.13 -6.50 20.85
N LEU A 379 -0.02 -7.18 21.01
CA LEU A 379 -0.99 -7.36 19.95
C LEU A 379 -1.59 -6.03 19.48
N ASN A 380 -1.91 -5.13 20.39
CA ASN A 380 -2.42 -3.81 20.03
C ASN A 380 -1.39 -3.01 19.20
N ALA A 381 -0.10 -3.12 19.51
CA ALA A 381 0.95 -2.50 18.70
C ALA A 381 1.00 -3.07 17.28
N MET A 382 0.82 -4.37 17.10
CA MET A 382 0.71 -5.02 15.78
C MET A 382 -0.58 -4.61 15.05
N HIS A 383 -1.72 -4.62 15.74
CA HIS A 383 -3.03 -4.25 15.15
C HIS A 383 -3.07 -2.80 14.67
N ARG A 384 -2.38 -1.88 15.33
CA ARG A 384 -2.22 -0.49 14.85
C ARG A 384 -1.51 -0.39 13.51
N LEU A 385 -0.69 -1.37 13.17
CA LEU A 385 0.00 -1.48 11.89
C LEU A 385 -0.75 -2.42 10.92
N GLU A 386 -2.00 -2.79 11.26
CA GLU A 386 -2.83 -3.74 10.50
C GLU A 386 -2.19 -5.11 10.29
N MET A 387 -1.44 -5.56 11.31
CA MET A 387 -0.79 -6.86 11.36
C MET A 387 -1.48 -7.74 12.39
N LEU A 388 -1.75 -9.00 12.02
CA LEU A 388 -2.30 -10.03 12.90
C LEU A 388 -1.25 -11.12 13.11
N HIS A 389 -0.91 -11.42 14.34
CA HIS A 389 0.15 -12.39 14.66
C HIS A 389 -0.21 -13.83 14.23
N GLN A 390 -1.47 -14.22 14.36
CA GLN A 390 -2.11 -15.49 13.99
C GLN A 390 -1.56 -16.77 14.66
N ASP A 391 -0.49 -16.71 15.46
CA ASP A 391 0.06 -17.87 16.17
C ASP A 391 0.37 -17.53 17.65
N ILE A 392 -0.65 -17.06 18.40
CA ILE A 392 -0.53 -16.78 19.83
C ILE A 392 -0.63 -18.07 20.63
N ARG A 393 0.50 -18.50 21.16
CA ARG A 393 0.60 -19.69 22.01
C ARG A 393 1.76 -19.57 23.01
N PRO A 394 1.77 -20.32 24.11
CA PRO A 394 2.81 -20.20 25.14
C PRO A 394 4.25 -20.43 24.63
N LYS A 395 4.44 -21.16 23.53
CA LYS A 395 5.75 -21.35 22.91
C LYS A 395 6.28 -20.11 22.20
N ASN A 396 5.39 -19.18 21.81
CA ASN A 396 5.72 -17.95 21.09
C ASN A 396 5.70 -16.72 22.02
N ILE A 397 5.74 -16.92 23.34
CA ILE A 397 5.87 -15.88 24.37
C ILE A 397 7.12 -16.19 25.16
N MET A 398 8.09 -15.27 25.17
CA MET A 398 9.28 -15.36 26.03
C MET A 398 9.01 -14.66 27.36
N VAL A 399 9.35 -15.33 28.45
CA VAL A 399 9.40 -14.78 29.80
C VAL A 399 10.82 -14.38 30.10
N ILE A 400 11.02 -13.08 30.36
CA ILE A 400 12.31 -12.49 30.69
C ILE A 400 12.25 -12.11 32.15
N ASN A 401 13.10 -12.71 32.98
CA ASN A 401 13.22 -12.34 34.38
C ASN A 401 14.03 -11.06 34.51
N ALA A 402 13.36 -9.92 34.62
CA ALA A 402 13.99 -8.71 35.12
C ALA A 402 13.94 -8.74 36.66
N GLU A 403 14.95 -8.23 37.31
CA GLU A 403 15.25 -8.39 38.75
C GLU A 403 14.09 -8.11 39.72
N ASN A 404 12.96 -7.51 39.30
CA ASN A 404 11.80 -7.23 40.16
C ASN A 404 10.41 -7.34 39.48
N ALA A 405 10.32 -7.69 38.21
CA ALA A 405 9.04 -7.84 37.54
C ALA A 405 9.14 -8.80 36.33
N MET A 406 8.14 -9.65 36.20
CA MET A 406 7.99 -10.51 35.01
C MET A 406 7.74 -9.63 33.78
N LYS A 407 8.63 -9.70 32.80
CA LYS A 407 8.47 -9.08 31.46
C LYS A 407 8.26 -10.18 30.43
N ILE A 408 7.33 -9.97 29.49
CA ILE A 408 7.16 -10.88 28.37
C ILE A 408 7.43 -10.19 27.05
N LYS A 409 7.85 -10.98 26.05
CA LYS A 409 7.89 -10.57 24.65
C LYS A 409 7.26 -11.63 23.78
N LEU A 410 6.40 -11.18 22.82
CA LEU A 410 5.97 -12.02 21.71
C LEU A 410 7.13 -12.23 20.73
N ILE A 411 7.28 -13.47 20.29
CA ILE A 411 8.31 -13.92 19.34
C ILE A 411 7.66 -14.67 18.20
N ASP A 412 8.42 -14.86 17.11
CA ASP A 412 8.03 -15.62 15.92
C ASP A 412 6.88 -14.99 15.11
N TYR A 413 7.26 -14.20 14.12
CA TYR A 413 6.32 -13.50 13.22
C TYR A 413 6.02 -14.27 11.93
N GLY A 414 6.45 -15.52 11.84
CA GLY A 414 6.34 -16.34 10.65
C GLY A 414 4.91 -16.65 10.17
N SER A 415 3.90 -16.46 11.04
CA SER A 415 2.48 -16.63 10.68
C SER A 415 1.73 -15.29 10.58
N THR A 416 2.44 -14.16 10.59
CA THR A 416 1.79 -12.85 10.62
C THR A 416 1.08 -12.55 9.31
N ALA A 417 -0.23 -12.27 9.38
CA ALA A 417 -0.98 -11.70 8.27
C ALA A 417 -0.90 -10.17 8.32
N VAL A 418 -0.70 -9.56 7.16
CA VAL A 418 -0.67 -8.11 6.98
C VAL A 418 -1.79 -7.73 6.03
N ARG A 419 -2.70 -6.87 6.48
CA ARG A 419 -3.84 -6.45 5.67
C ARG A 419 -3.36 -5.77 4.39
N GLY A 420 -3.89 -6.21 3.24
CA GLY A 420 -3.54 -5.68 1.91
C GLY A 420 -2.29 -6.30 1.27
N LEU A 421 -1.57 -7.19 1.94
CA LEU A 421 -0.72 -8.16 1.27
C LEU A 421 -1.60 -9.37 0.89
N VAL A 422 -1.38 -9.91 -0.31
CA VAL A 422 -2.09 -11.12 -0.76
C VAL A 422 -1.89 -12.20 0.30
N GLU A 423 -2.98 -12.78 0.79
CA GLU A 423 -2.90 -13.95 1.65
C GLU A 423 -2.17 -15.03 0.85
N ILE A 424 -0.94 -15.32 1.25
CA ILE A 424 -0.27 -16.54 0.84
C ILE A 424 -1.02 -17.62 1.60
N ASN A 425 -1.94 -18.30 0.91
CA ASN A 425 -2.70 -19.39 1.51
C ASN A 425 -1.70 -20.42 2.07
N PRO A 426 -1.89 -20.84 3.34
CA PRO A 426 -1.00 -21.79 4.00
C PRO A 426 -1.01 -23.16 3.32
#